data_fc0c9043f325fb4a49245ff87e61242b
#
_entry.id   fc0c9043f325fb4a49245ff87e61242b
#
_cell.length_a   1.000
_cell.length_b   1.000
_cell.length_c   1.000
_cell.angle_alpha   90.00
_cell.angle_beta   90.00
_cell.angle_gamma   90.00
#
_symmetry.space_group_name_H-M   'P 1'
#
loop_
_entity.id
_entity.type
_entity.pdbx_description
1 polymer ?
#
loop_
_entity_poly.entity_id
_entity_poly.type
_entity_poly.pdbx_seq_one_letter_code
_entity_poly.pdbx_strand_id
1 'polypeptide(L)'
;MRGRKNYVQIAVDALNDGDISTPIEPRGSASQRKILRALEKLRVKTLEQQIAHARAIEQNKLAIASVAHDVKTPLALISGYAECLQDGMDDKDYLALITEKTEQLNGLVLKLVETSKHEIEEIDSLKEKVNTRTFLGGVLDKYEALAKTKNISYKVHRIPSAEIYADRREMERVFQNLVSNAVKYTEEGGKIDISFERNGRFFIAKVKDTGKGIDKKNIPYVFDKFFMEESSRTDSKNSGLGLYVAQNIARRHGGEIKVKSRKGKGSCFSVSIPELPDETTKTQKFESMPKHLKIVLMIAFCWFLPWFLRIRRFFETRRTGTLAVGLLSIALWVFMFLVDIMSEALYNKIVIAMD
;
A
#
# COMPACT_ATOMS: atom_id res chain seq x y z
N MET A 1 4.78 44.01 38.64
CA MET A 1 4.23 43.50 37.34
C MET A 1 4.91 42.19 37.00
N ARG A 2 4.23 41.05 37.20
CA ARG A 2 4.76 39.74 36.76
C ARG A 2 4.59 39.65 35.24
N GLY A 3 5.71 39.75 34.51
CA GLY A 3 5.72 39.59 33.05
C GLY A 3 5.02 38.31 32.62
N ARG A 4 4.00 38.42 31.77
CA ARG A 4 3.31 37.27 31.17
C ARG A 4 4.33 36.46 30.38
N LYS A 5 4.76 35.30 30.91
CA LYS A 5 5.66 34.40 30.19
C LYS A 5 5.00 34.01 28.86
N ASN A 6 5.67 34.31 27.76
CA ASN A 6 5.21 33.90 26.43
C ASN A 6 5.68 32.47 26.15
N TYR A 7 4.89 31.47 26.63
CA TYR A 7 5.20 30.07 26.46
C TYR A 7 5.31 29.64 24.99
N VAL A 8 4.60 30.36 24.11
CA VAL A 8 4.68 30.09 22.66
C VAL A 8 6.05 30.46 22.11
N GLN A 9 6.57 31.65 22.51
CA GLN A 9 7.91 32.10 22.08
C GLN A 9 8.99 31.13 22.55
N ILE A 10 8.94 30.71 23.81
CA ILE A 10 9.90 29.75 24.38
C ILE A 10 9.89 28.41 23.56
N ALA A 11 8.70 27.92 23.22
CA ALA A 11 8.58 26.69 22.43
C ALA A 11 9.09 26.84 20.98
N VAL A 12 8.85 28.01 20.37
CA VAL A 12 9.36 28.31 19.01
C VAL A 12 10.88 28.46 19.02
N ASP A 13 11.44 29.14 20.02
CA ASP A 13 12.89 29.32 20.14
C ASP A 13 13.59 27.96 20.34
N ALA A 14 13.06 27.08 21.21
CA ALA A 14 13.59 25.73 21.40
C ALA A 14 13.56 24.90 20.09
N LEU A 15 12.47 24.97 19.32
CA LEU A 15 12.38 24.30 18.02
C LEU A 15 13.35 24.87 16.98
N ASN A 16 13.56 26.18 16.97
CA ASN A 16 14.54 26.85 16.08
C ASN A 16 15.97 26.46 16.44
N ASP A 17 16.24 26.27 17.73
CA ASP A 17 17.55 25.77 18.22
C ASP A 17 17.76 24.27 17.97
N GLY A 18 16.77 23.61 17.34
CA GLY A 18 16.83 22.20 16.97
C GLY A 18 16.44 21.23 18.09
N ASP A 19 15.93 21.71 19.21
CA ASP A 19 15.44 20.83 20.28
C ASP A 19 14.07 20.23 19.93
N ILE A 20 14.11 19.09 19.28
CA ILE A 20 12.92 18.28 19.00
C ILE A 20 12.74 17.13 19.99
N SER A 21 13.64 16.97 20.96
CA SER A 21 13.60 15.90 21.97
C SER A 21 12.68 16.25 23.14
N THR A 22 12.62 17.52 23.53
CA THR A 22 11.85 17.99 24.68
C THR A 22 10.37 18.16 24.34
N PRO A 23 9.43 17.49 25.04
CA PRO A 23 7.99 17.66 24.82
C PRO A 23 7.51 19.09 25.14
N ILE A 24 6.63 19.62 24.29
CA ILE A 24 6.02 20.94 24.47
C ILE A 24 4.74 20.82 25.28
N GLU A 25 4.77 21.22 26.54
CA GLU A 25 3.59 21.21 27.40
C GLU A 25 2.64 22.39 27.11
N PRO A 26 1.32 22.15 26.97
CA PRO A 26 0.33 23.18 26.66
C PRO A 26 0.02 24.02 27.89
N ARG A 27 0.79 25.09 28.14
CA ARG A 27 0.63 26.05 29.27
C ARG A 27 0.07 27.42 28.80
N GLY A 28 -0.46 28.19 29.71
CA GLY A 28 -0.93 29.57 29.48
C GLY A 28 -2.41 29.68 29.12
N SER A 29 -2.80 30.74 28.39
CA SER A 29 -4.18 31.02 27.99
C SER A 29 -4.75 29.96 27.02
N ALA A 30 -6.07 29.95 26.84
CA ALA A 30 -6.72 29.00 25.91
C ALA A 30 -6.14 29.07 24.48
N SER A 31 -5.85 30.28 24.00
CA SER A 31 -5.23 30.51 22.69
C SER A 31 -3.80 29.98 22.65
N GLN A 32 -2.98 30.24 23.67
CA GLN A 32 -1.60 29.72 23.76
C GLN A 32 -1.58 28.20 23.82
N ARG A 33 -2.47 27.57 24.60
CA ARG A 33 -2.58 26.11 24.67
C ARG A 33 -2.93 25.49 23.34
N LYS A 34 -3.79 26.12 22.53
CA LYS A 34 -4.14 25.65 21.19
C LYS A 34 -2.92 25.67 20.25
N ILE A 35 -2.14 26.74 20.28
CA ILE A 35 -0.91 26.90 19.48
C ILE A 35 0.15 25.88 19.94
N LEU A 36 0.39 25.74 21.25
CA LEU A 36 1.37 24.81 21.80
C LEU A 36 1.03 23.34 21.46
N ARG A 37 -0.26 22.96 21.46
CA ARG A 37 -0.68 21.64 20.98
C ARG A 37 -0.40 21.42 19.49
N ALA A 38 -0.56 22.46 18.67
CA ALA A 38 -0.23 22.37 17.25
C ALA A 38 1.28 22.23 17.03
N LEU A 39 2.09 22.99 17.78
CA LEU A 39 3.56 22.88 17.75
C LEU A 39 4.03 21.51 18.23
N GLU A 40 3.44 20.98 19.31
CA GLU A 40 3.75 19.63 19.79
C GLU A 40 3.46 18.56 18.73
N LYS A 41 2.33 18.67 18.04
CA LYS A 41 1.99 17.74 16.94
C LYS A 41 3.00 17.83 15.79
N LEU A 42 3.47 19.03 15.46
CA LEU A 42 4.52 19.23 14.46
C LEU A 42 5.85 18.65 14.93
N ARG A 43 6.27 18.92 16.18
CA ARG A 43 7.47 18.38 16.78
C ARG A 43 7.49 16.84 16.72
N VAL A 44 6.39 16.20 17.18
CA VAL A 44 6.27 14.73 17.16
C VAL A 44 6.40 14.21 15.74
N LYS A 45 5.72 14.83 14.77
CA LYS A 45 5.80 14.43 13.36
C LYS A 45 7.22 14.58 12.80
N THR A 46 7.92 15.66 13.13
CA THR A 46 9.32 15.87 12.70
C THR A 46 10.24 14.85 13.33
N LEU A 47 10.06 14.55 14.62
CA LEU A 47 10.83 13.50 15.31
C LEU A 47 10.60 12.12 14.67
N GLU A 48 9.35 11.75 14.40
CA GLU A 48 9.02 10.50 13.71
C GLU A 48 9.69 10.42 12.33
N GLN A 49 9.68 11.52 11.57
CA GLN A 49 10.36 11.60 10.27
C GLN A 49 11.88 11.44 10.39
N GLN A 50 12.52 12.08 11.38
CA GLN A 50 13.95 11.93 11.61
C GLN A 50 14.33 10.50 12.02
N ILE A 51 13.55 9.88 12.90
CA ILE A 51 13.76 8.48 13.29
C ILE A 51 13.60 7.55 12.08
N ALA A 52 12.58 7.77 11.25
CA ALA A 52 12.36 7.00 10.04
C ALA A 52 13.51 7.17 9.05
N HIS A 53 14.01 8.39 8.86
CA HIS A 53 15.16 8.69 8.00
C HIS A 53 16.45 8.05 8.52
N ALA A 54 16.74 8.16 9.82
CA ALA A 54 17.91 7.52 10.44
C ALA A 54 17.87 5.98 10.28
N ARG A 55 16.68 5.37 10.47
CA ARG A 55 16.49 3.93 10.24
C ARG A 55 16.71 3.54 8.77
N ALA A 56 16.22 4.35 7.84
CA ALA A 56 16.43 4.11 6.41
C ALA A 56 17.92 4.17 6.02
N ILE A 57 18.69 5.13 6.57
CA ILE A 57 20.15 5.22 6.37
C ILE A 57 20.84 3.98 6.93
N GLU A 58 20.50 3.54 8.14
CA GLU A 58 21.10 2.37 8.76
C GLU A 58 20.78 1.09 7.98
N GLN A 59 19.52 0.93 7.56
CA GLN A 59 19.12 -0.17 6.69
C GLN A 59 19.89 -0.17 5.37
N ASN A 60 20.10 1.00 4.75
CA ASN A 60 20.92 1.13 3.54
C ASN A 60 22.38 0.72 3.77
N LYS A 61 22.97 1.12 4.89
CA LYS A 61 24.36 0.70 5.22
C LYS A 61 24.47 -0.82 5.39
N LEU A 62 23.53 -1.42 6.13
CA LEU A 62 23.50 -2.87 6.31
C LEU A 62 23.26 -3.59 4.97
N ALA A 63 22.41 -3.05 4.13
CA ALA A 63 22.14 -3.54 2.80
C ALA A 63 23.39 -3.54 1.92
N ILE A 64 24.12 -2.42 1.87
CA ILE A 64 25.38 -2.30 1.11
C ILE A 64 26.42 -3.29 1.63
N ALA A 65 26.55 -3.43 2.95
CA ALA A 65 27.49 -4.37 3.55
C ALA A 65 27.16 -5.83 3.19
N SER A 66 25.87 -6.20 3.21
CA SER A 66 25.41 -7.54 2.78
C SER A 66 25.74 -7.81 1.33
N VAL A 67 25.41 -6.86 0.44
CA VAL A 67 25.72 -6.97 -1.00
C VAL A 67 27.20 -7.08 -1.26
N ALA A 68 28.02 -6.26 -0.59
CA ALA A 68 29.49 -6.32 -0.73
C ALA A 68 30.03 -7.70 -0.33
N HIS A 69 29.47 -8.30 0.73
CA HIS A 69 29.81 -9.67 1.13
C HIS A 69 29.41 -10.70 0.07
N ASP A 70 28.18 -10.60 -0.44
CA ASP A 70 27.61 -11.56 -1.41
C ASP A 70 28.28 -11.46 -2.80
N VAL A 71 28.85 -10.30 -3.14
CA VAL A 71 29.70 -10.10 -4.33
C VAL A 71 31.12 -10.60 -4.10
N LYS A 72 31.69 -10.37 -2.91
CA LYS A 72 33.08 -10.77 -2.59
C LYS A 72 33.27 -12.29 -2.67
N THR A 73 32.28 -13.07 -2.22
CA THR A 73 32.41 -14.54 -2.18
C THR A 73 32.55 -15.17 -3.57
N PRO A 74 31.66 -14.96 -4.56
CA PRO A 74 31.84 -15.49 -5.90
C PRO A 74 33.10 -14.93 -6.60
N LEU A 75 33.44 -13.66 -6.35
CA LEU A 75 34.64 -13.05 -6.92
C LEU A 75 35.93 -13.75 -6.42
N ALA A 76 36.02 -14.03 -5.12
CA ALA A 76 37.13 -14.77 -4.56
C ALA A 76 37.26 -16.19 -5.14
N LEU A 77 36.15 -16.86 -5.35
CA LEU A 77 36.10 -18.19 -6.01
C LEU A 77 36.56 -18.13 -7.46
N ILE A 78 36.07 -17.13 -8.23
CA ILE A 78 36.56 -16.90 -9.61
C ILE A 78 38.05 -16.70 -9.66
N SER A 79 38.60 -15.85 -8.76
CA SER A 79 40.04 -15.61 -8.69
C SER A 79 40.83 -16.89 -8.34
N GLY A 80 40.37 -17.64 -7.33
CA GLY A 80 41.00 -18.89 -6.96
C GLY A 80 40.97 -19.96 -8.07
N TYR A 81 39.85 -20.10 -8.79
CA TYR A 81 39.77 -21.02 -9.92
C TYR A 81 40.64 -20.57 -11.11
N ALA A 82 40.79 -19.27 -11.31
CA ALA A 82 41.69 -18.72 -12.33
C ALA A 82 43.16 -18.98 -11.97
N GLU A 83 43.55 -18.87 -10.69
CA GLU A 83 44.88 -19.23 -10.21
C GLU A 83 45.15 -20.73 -10.40
N CYS A 84 44.20 -21.61 -10.07
CA CYS A 84 44.36 -23.05 -10.30
C CYS A 84 44.60 -23.39 -11.78
N LEU A 85 43.90 -22.70 -12.71
CA LEU A 85 44.13 -22.86 -14.15
C LEU A 85 45.52 -22.37 -14.57
N GLN A 86 46.02 -21.26 -13.99
CA GLN A 86 47.37 -20.76 -14.26
C GLN A 86 48.48 -21.74 -13.78
N ASP A 87 48.22 -22.42 -12.66
CA ASP A 87 49.15 -23.41 -12.08
C ASP A 87 49.12 -24.78 -12.77
N GLY A 88 48.28 -24.89 -13.84
CA GLY A 88 48.22 -26.14 -14.62
C GLY A 88 47.48 -27.29 -13.94
N MET A 89 46.64 -27.03 -13.00
CA MET A 89 45.78 -28.02 -12.34
C MET A 89 44.59 -28.39 -13.23
N ASP A 90 44.65 -29.55 -13.86
CA ASP A 90 43.69 -29.97 -14.93
C ASP A 90 42.60 -30.94 -14.44
N ASP A 91 42.56 -31.24 -13.14
CA ASP A 91 41.64 -32.25 -12.58
C ASP A 91 40.18 -31.83 -12.46
N LYS A 92 39.82 -30.57 -12.74
CA LYS A 92 38.47 -30.04 -12.61
C LYS A 92 38.14 -29.04 -13.72
N ASP A 93 36.89 -29.03 -14.13
CA ASP A 93 36.38 -28.02 -15.09
C ASP A 93 36.27 -26.65 -14.42
N TYR A 94 37.38 -26.01 -14.14
CA TYR A 94 37.45 -24.67 -13.53
C TYR A 94 36.77 -23.61 -14.41
N LEU A 95 36.79 -23.77 -15.74
CA LEU A 95 36.12 -22.83 -16.65
C LEU A 95 34.61 -22.84 -16.45
N ALA A 96 34.01 -24.04 -16.32
CA ALA A 96 32.57 -24.16 -16.04
C ALA A 96 32.22 -23.53 -14.67
N LEU A 97 33.06 -23.74 -13.64
CA LEU A 97 32.86 -23.14 -12.32
C LEU A 97 32.99 -21.63 -12.34
N ILE A 98 33.96 -21.05 -13.07
CA ILE A 98 34.09 -19.60 -13.27
C ILE A 98 32.85 -19.06 -13.98
N THR A 99 32.41 -19.72 -15.03
CA THR A 99 31.20 -19.30 -15.78
C THR A 99 29.96 -19.30 -14.87
N GLU A 100 29.74 -20.36 -14.09
CA GLU A 100 28.64 -20.45 -13.13
C GLU A 100 28.67 -19.28 -12.11
N LYS A 101 29.85 -18.99 -11.54
CA LYS A 101 29.97 -17.90 -10.55
C LYS A 101 29.83 -16.52 -11.18
N THR A 102 30.23 -16.34 -12.42
CA THR A 102 30.03 -15.10 -13.19
C THR A 102 28.54 -14.88 -13.50
N GLU A 103 27.81 -15.90 -13.88
CA GLU A 103 26.35 -15.81 -14.08
C GLU A 103 25.63 -15.48 -12.76
N GLN A 104 26.05 -16.09 -11.65
CA GLN A 104 25.55 -15.78 -10.32
C GLN A 104 25.76 -14.30 -9.96
N LEU A 105 26.94 -13.77 -10.19
CA LEU A 105 27.31 -12.37 -9.93
C LEU A 105 26.48 -11.42 -10.81
N ASN A 106 26.35 -11.73 -12.09
CA ASN A 106 25.49 -10.95 -13.01
C ASN A 106 24.02 -10.90 -12.54
N GLY A 107 23.49 -12.04 -12.08
CA GLY A 107 22.15 -12.10 -11.46
C GLY A 107 22.01 -11.20 -10.23
N LEU A 108 23.02 -11.09 -9.38
CA LEU A 108 23.02 -10.17 -8.23
C LEU A 108 23.03 -8.71 -8.67
N VAL A 109 23.88 -8.35 -9.65
CA VAL A 109 23.97 -6.99 -10.20
C VAL A 109 22.63 -6.56 -10.84
N LEU A 110 22.03 -7.40 -11.67
CA LEU A 110 20.74 -7.10 -12.29
C LEU A 110 19.65 -6.86 -11.25
N LYS A 111 19.60 -7.65 -10.17
CA LYS A 111 18.65 -7.45 -9.07
C LYS A 111 18.89 -6.13 -8.32
N LEU A 112 20.14 -5.73 -8.13
CA LEU A 112 20.49 -4.44 -7.54
C LEU A 112 20.03 -3.27 -8.40
N VAL A 113 20.31 -3.32 -9.71
CA VAL A 113 19.88 -2.30 -10.67
C VAL A 113 18.36 -2.21 -10.70
N GLU A 114 17.66 -3.34 -10.71
CA GLU A 114 16.21 -3.40 -10.69
C GLU A 114 15.61 -2.79 -9.41
N THR A 115 16.23 -3.05 -8.26
CA THR A 115 15.81 -2.46 -6.98
C THR A 115 16.05 -0.96 -6.92
N SER A 116 17.21 -0.51 -7.42
CA SER A 116 17.56 0.92 -7.48
C SER A 116 16.61 1.69 -8.43
N LYS A 117 16.25 1.10 -9.57
CA LYS A 117 15.25 1.70 -10.48
C LYS A 117 13.90 1.90 -9.80
N HIS A 118 13.45 0.96 -8.98
CA HIS A 118 12.17 1.07 -8.26
C HIS A 118 12.16 2.12 -7.14
N GLU A 119 13.30 2.56 -6.65
CA GLU A 119 13.41 3.71 -5.73
C GLU A 119 13.34 5.05 -6.46
N ILE A 120 13.78 5.07 -7.73
CA ILE A 120 13.80 6.27 -8.57
C ILE A 120 12.50 6.43 -9.36
N GLU A 121 11.82 5.34 -9.70
CA GLU A 121 10.52 5.35 -10.37
C GLU A 121 9.38 5.66 -9.37
N GLU A 122 9.40 6.82 -8.71
CA GLU A 122 8.20 7.54 -8.29
C GLU A 122 7.34 7.97 -9.50
N ILE A 123 7.71 7.55 -10.70
CA ILE A 123 7.15 7.96 -11.97
C ILE A 123 6.01 7.02 -12.32
N ASP A 124 4.78 7.57 -12.24
CA ASP A 124 3.56 7.12 -12.93
C ASP A 124 3.35 5.60 -12.97
N SER A 125 3.07 5.01 -11.81
CA SER A 125 2.43 3.70 -11.83
C SER A 125 1.09 3.86 -12.56
N LEU A 126 0.97 3.25 -13.74
CA LEU A 126 -0.24 3.24 -14.56
C LEU A 126 -1.32 2.42 -13.86
N LYS A 127 -1.83 2.96 -12.75
CA LYS A 127 -2.90 2.31 -12.00
C LYS A 127 -4.18 2.35 -12.84
N GLU A 128 -4.81 1.22 -12.94
CA GLU A 128 -6.08 1.03 -13.64
C GLU A 128 -7.06 0.24 -12.78
N LYS A 129 -8.33 0.20 -13.19
CA LYS A 129 -9.32 -0.68 -12.57
C LYS A 129 -8.99 -2.12 -12.96
N VAL A 130 -8.68 -2.95 -11.98
CA VAL A 130 -8.30 -4.36 -12.17
C VAL A 130 -9.31 -5.25 -11.47
N ASN A 131 -9.91 -6.16 -12.22
CA ASN A 131 -10.74 -7.21 -11.63
C ASN A 131 -9.84 -8.33 -11.08
N THR A 132 -9.97 -8.60 -9.78
CA THR A 132 -9.11 -9.54 -9.06
C THR A 132 -9.21 -10.97 -9.57
N ARG A 133 -10.41 -11.43 -9.98
CA ARG A 133 -10.60 -12.80 -10.45
C ARG A 133 -9.86 -13.06 -11.76
N THR A 134 -10.03 -12.20 -12.74
CA THR A 134 -9.39 -12.35 -14.06
C THR A 134 -7.89 -12.17 -13.98
N PHE A 135 -7.44 -11.23 -13.17
CA PHE A 135 -6.02 -10.93 -12.99
C PHE A 135 -5.27 -12.06 -12.28
N LEU A 136 -5.74 -12.45 -11.09
CA LEU A 136 -5.03 -13.44 -10.26
C LEU A 136 -5.10 -14.85 -10.82
N GLY A 137 -6.18 -15.22 -11.52
CA GLY A 137 -6.27 -16.51 -12.18
C GLY A 137 -5.05 -16.75 -13.07
N GLY A 138 -4.78 -15.85 -14.01
CA GLY A 138 -3.65 -15.98 -14.92
C GLY A 138 -2.26 -15.92 -14.27
N VAL A 139 -2.13 -15.19 -13.13
CA VAL A 139 -0.87 -15.10 -12.39
C VAL A 139 -0.59 -16.40 -11.62
N LEU A 140 -1.59 -16.95 -10.95
CA LEU A 140 -1.43 -18.10 -10.05
C LEU A 140 -1.30 -19.42 -10.79
N ASP A 141 -1.94 -19.58 -11.95
CA ASP A 141 -1.87 -20.79 -12.77
C ASP A 141 -0.43 -21.12 -13.20
N LYS A 142 0.41 -20.10 -13.42
CA LYS A 142 1.83 -20.29 -13.79
C LYS A 142 2.63 -21.09 -12.73
N TYR A 143 2.23 -21.00 -11.46
CA TYR A 143 2.96 -21.66 -10.37
C TYR A 143 2.48 -23.06 -10.05
N GLU A 144 1.31 -23.46 -10.56
CA GLU A 144 0.82 -24.83 -10.40
C GLU A 144 1.76 -25.86 -11.02
N ALA A 145 2.26 -25.57 -12.25
CA ALA A 145 3.23 -26.43 -12.92
C ALA A 145 4.53 -26.54 -12.11
N LEU A 146 5.04 -25.42 -11.59
CA LEU A 146 6.26 -25.37 -10.77
C LEU A 146 6.10 -26.13 -9.44
N ALA A 147 4.94 -26.06 -8.81
CA ALA A 147 4.65 -26.82 -7.59
C ALA A 147 4.57 -28.32 -7.86
N LYS A 148 3.98 -28.72 -8.99
CA LYS A 148 3.91 -30.14 -9.44
C LYS A 148 5.29 -30.74 -9.66
N THR A 149 6.24 -30.00 -10.26
CA THR A 149 7.62 -30.50 -10.44
C THR A 149 8.33 -30.81 -9.14
N LYS A 150 7.93 -30.18 -8.04
CA LYS A 150 8.43 -30.40 -6.69
C LYS A 150 7.56 -31.31 -5.84
N ASN A 151 6.55 -31.97 -6.44
CA ASN A 151 5.59 -32.82 -5.73
C ASN A 151 4.89 -32.08 -4.54
N ILE A 152 4.62 -30.77 -4.69
CA ILE A 152 3.94 -29.93 -3.70
C ILE A 152 2.45 -29.86 -4.03
N SER A 153 1.58 -30.11 -3.05
CA SER A 153 0.14 -29.92 -3.18
C SER A 153 -0.18 -28.42 -3.26
N TYR A 154 -0.60 -27.95 -4.44
CA TYR A 154 -0.90 -26.56 -4.72
C TYR A 154 -2.42 -26.37 -4.86
N LYS A 155 -3.03 -25.56 -3.99
CA LYS A 155 -4.47 -25.32 -3.98
C LYS A 155 -4.77 -23.83 -4.01
N VAL A 156 -5.52 -23.41 -5.02
CA VAL A 156 -6.07 -22.06 -5.14
C VAL A 156 -7.57 -22.12 -4.86
N HIS A 157 -8.03 -21.38 -3.86
CA HIS A 157 -9.45 -21.24 -3.56
C HIS A 157 -10.13 -20.29 -4.53
N ARG A 158 -11.48 -20.32 -4.53
CA ARG A 158 -12.27 -19.42 -5.38
C ARG A 158 -11.87 -17.96 -5.15
N ILE A 159 -11.43 -17.29 -6.22
CA ILE A 159 -11.08 -15.87 -6.21
C ILE A 159 -12.38 -15.06 -6.28
N PRO A 160 -12.71 -14.23 -5.26
CA PRO A 160 -13.84 -13.34 -5.34
C PRO A 160 -13.61 -12.27 -6.41
N SER A 161 -14.68 -11.86 -7.09
CA SER A 161 -14.61 -10.73 -8.01
C SER A 161 -14.67 -9.45 -7.19
N ALA A 162 -13.59 -8.67 -7.23
CA ALA A 162 -13.48 -7.35 -6.62
C ALA A 162 -12.75 -6.42 -7.61
N GLU A 163 -13.05 -5.14 -7.55
CA GLU A 163 -12.36 -4.11 -8.33
C GLU A 163 -11.34 -3.43 -7.42
N ILE A 164 -10.08 -3.44 -7.85
CA ILE A 164 -8.99 -2.71 -7.18
C ILE A 164 -8.39 -1.69 -8.15
N TYR A 165 -7.83 -0.60 -7.62
CA TYR A 165 -7.09 0.38 -8.42
C TYR A 165 -5.61 0.11 -8.30
N ALA A 166 -5.03 -0.53 -9.32
CA ALA A 166 -3.68 -1.05 -9.21
C ALA A 166 -2.95 -1.08 -10.57
N ASP A 167 -1.64 -1.02 -10.52
CA ASP A 167 -0.78 -1.37 -11.66
C ASP A 167 -0.65 -2.90 -11.72
N ARG A 168 -1.04 -3.48 -12.85
CA ARG A 168 -1.04 -4.95 -13.05
C ARG A 168 0.34 -5.55 -12.91
N ARG A 169 1.38 -4.91 -13.48
CA ARG A 169 2.76 -5.42 -13.47
C ARG A 169 3.31 -5.44 -12.05
N GLU A 170 3.07 -4.36 -11.30
CA GLU A 170 3.47 -4.28 -9.91
C GLU A 170 2.76 -5.32 -9.05
N MET A 171 1.44 -5.47 -9.21
CA MET A 171 0.68 -6.50 -8.49
C MET A 171 1.11 -7.92 -8.86
N GLU A 172 1.35 -8.22 -10.15
CA GLU A 172 1.90 -9.50 -10.57
C GLU A 172 3.20 -9.79 -9.82
N ARG A 173 4.09 -8.81 -9.70
CA ARG A 173 5.36 -8.95 -8.97
C ARG A 173 5.16 -9.21 -7.47
N VAL A 174 4.13 -8.63 -6.83
CA VAL A 174 3.78 -8.97 -5.43
C VAL A 174 3.47 -10.46 -5.31
N PHE A 175 2.56 -10.96 -6.14
CA PHE A 175 2.16 -12.38 -6.08
C PHE A 175 3.29 -13.31 -6.50
N GLN A 176 4.11 -12.94 -7.49
CA GLN A 176 5.32 -13.68 -7.86
C GLN A 176 6.24 -13.87 -6.66
N ASN A 177 6.54 -12.80 -5.93
CA ASN A 177 7.41 -12.87 -4.76
C ASN A 177 6.82 -13.74 -3.64
N LEU A 178 5.52 -13.64 -3.36
CA LEU A 178 4.89 -14.42 -2.31
C LEU A 178 4.79 -15.90 -2.66
N VAL A 179 4.34 -16.21 -3.88
CA VAL A 179 4.13 -17.59 -4.30
C VAL A 179 5.44 -18.32 -4.60
N SER A 180 6.42 -17.63 -5.24
CA SER A 180 7.74 -18.20 -5.46
C SER A 180 8.45 -18.53 -4.14
N ASN A 181 8.32 -17.67 -3.11
CA ASN A 181 8.83 -17.97 -1.79
C ASN A 181 8.13 -19.19 -1.18
N ALA A 182 6.81 -19.30 -1.29
CA ALA A 182 6.08 -20.47 -0.80
C ALA A 182 6.57 -21.77 -1.47
N VAL A 183 6.69 -21.79 -2.81
CA VAL A 183 7.21 -22.96 -3.55
C VAL A 183 8.66 -23.28 -3.20
N LYS A 184 9.48 -22.25 -2.96
CA LYS A 184 10.88 -22.41 -2.65
C LYS A 184 11.11 -23.02 -1.28
N TYR A 185 10.41 -22.53 -0.26
CA TYR A 185 10.63 -22.92 1.14
C TYR A 185 9.73 -24.06 1.60
N THR A 186 8.87 -24.59 0.73
CA THR A 186 8.10 -25.80 0.99
C THR A 186 8.89 -27.01 0.50
N GLU A 187 8.99 -28.02 1.36
CA GLU A 187 9.65 -29.28 1.04
C GLU A 187 8.75 -30.15 0.16
N GLU A 188 9.34 -31.18 -0.44
CA GLU A 188 8.63 -32.18 -1.23
C GLU A 188 7.52 -32.84 -0.39
N GLY A 189 6.34 -33.06 -0.98
CA GLY A 189 5.15 -33.55 -0.28
C GLY A 189 4.43 -32.51 0.59
N GLY A 190 4.95 -31.27 0.66
CA GLY A 190 4.33 -30.16 1.39
C GLY A 190 3.09 -29.62 0.68
N LYS A 191 2.50 -28.56 1.27
CA LYS A 191 1.25 -27.95 0.80
C LYS A 191 1.36 -26.44 0.70
N ILE A 192 0.79 -25.87 -0.37
CA ILE A 192 0.57 -24.45 -0.55
C ILE A 192 -0.93 -24.23 -0.75
N ASP A 193 -1.51 -23.35 0.08
CA ASP A 193 -2.93 -23.02 0.07
C ASP A 193 -3.10 -21.52 -0.12
N ILE A 194 -3.75 -21.12 -1.21
CA ILE A 194 -3.98 -19.71 -1.55
C ILE A 194 -5.46 -19.42 -1.39
N SER A 195 -5.80 -18.56 -0.46
CA SER A 195 -7.17 -18.20 -0.13
C SER A 195 -7.38 -16.68 -0.19
N PHE A 196 -8.63 -16.29 -0.38
CA PHE A 196 -9.02 -14.90 -0.59
C PHE A 196 -10.22 -14.56 0.26
N GLU A 197 -10.24 -13.34 0.78
CA GLU A 197 -11.38 -12.80 1.52
C GLU A 197 -11.62 -11.33 1.18
N ARG A 198 -12.84 -10.86 1.36
CA ARG A 198 -13.23 -9.45 1.24
C ARG A 198 -13.82 -9.00 2.58
N ASN A 199 -13.38 -7.86 3.06
CA ASN A 199 -13.91 -7.30 4.32
C ASN A 199 -14.62 -5.93 4.11
N GLY A 200 -15.07 -5.65 2.90
CA GLY A 200 -15.83 -4.45 2.51
C GLY A 200 -14.97 -3.20 2.22
N ARG A 201 -13.70 -3.23 2.56
CA ARG A 201 -12.74 -2.15 2.24
C ARG A 201 -11.47 -2.68 1.61
N PHE A 202 -11.16 -3.93 1.84
CA PHE A 202 -9.92 -4.55 1.38
C PHE A 202 -10.21 -5.92 0.77
N PHE A 203 -9.60 -6.15 -0.38
CA PHE A 203 -9.36 -7.47 -0.90
C PHE A 203 -8.11 -8.03 -0.23
N ILE A 204 -8.20 -9.22 0.36
CA ILE A 204 -7.11 -9.86 1.08
C ILE A 204 -6.82 -11.20 0.42
N ALA A 205 -5.56 -11.38 -0.02
CA ALA A 205 -5.07 -12.66 -0.49
C ALA A 205 -4.08 -13.24 0.54
N LYS A 206 -4.23 -14.52 0.86
CA LYS A 206 -3.40 -15.25 1.81
C LYS A 206 -2.68 -16.38 1.08
N VAL A 207 -1.36 -16.40 1.14
CA VAL A 207 -0.51 -17.49 0.65
C VAL A 207 0.03 -18.21 1.88
N LYS A 208 -0.45 -19.42 2.12
CA LYS A 208 -0.06 -20.27 3.24
C LYS A 208 0.75 -21.46 2.73
N ASP A 209 1.90 -21.70 3.32
CA ASP A 209 2.77 -22.83 3.06
C ASP A 209 2.97 -23.70 4.32
N THR A 210 3.42 -24.93 4.11
CA THR A 210 3.84 -25.85 5.17
C THR A 210 5.36 -26.02 5.22
N GLY A 211 6.10 -25.03 4.73
CA GLY A 211 7.54 -25.06 4.64
C GLY A 211 8.25 -24.92 5.99
N LYS A 212 9.53 -24.61 5.94
CA LYS A 212 10.41 -24.51 7.13
C LYS A 212 9.96 -23.45 8.15
N GLY A 213 9.08 -22.53 7.76
CA GLY A 213 8.65 -21.42 8.60
C GLY A 213 9.77 -20.43 8.93
N ILE A 214 9.48 -19.43 9.75
CA ILE A 214 10.37 -18.34 10.11
C ILE A 214 10.51 -18.30 11.63
N ASP A 215 11.72 -18.11 12.12
CA ASP A 215 11.99 -17.93 13.54
C ASP A 215 11.30 -16.65 14.05
N LYS A 216 10.70 -16.69 15.24
CA LYS A 216 9.98 -15.55 15.81
C LYS A 216 10.84 -14.28 15.91
N LYS A 217 12.13 -14.42 16.18
CA LYS A 217 13.10 -13.30 16.26
C LYS A 217 13.30 -12.60 14.92
N ASN A 218 13.09 -13.31 13.80
CA ASN A 218 13.33 -12.84 12.44
C ASN A 218 12.08 -12.21 11.80
N ILE A 219 10.88 -12.48 12.33
CA ILE A 219 9.62 -11.96 11.78
C ILE A 219 9.60 -10.43 11.61
N PRO A 220 10.12 -9.61 12.53
CA PRO A 220 10.15 -8.16 12.35
C PRO A 220 11.00 -7.68 11.17
N TYR A 221 11.96 -8.49 10.73
CA TYR A 221 12.97 -8.12 9.73
C TYR A 221 12.73 -8.72 8.34
N VAL A 222 11.74 -9.60 8.16
CA VAL A 222 11.54 -10.32 6.89
C VAL A 222 11.22 -9.41 5.69
N PHE A 223 10.80 -8.18 5.94
CA PHE A 223 10.54 -7.16 4.94
C PHE A 223 11.68 -6.15 4.80
N ASP A 224 12.78 -6.30 5.54
CA ASP A 224 13.94 -5.43 5.39
C ASP A 224 14.73 -5.81 4.14
N LYS A 225 15.41 -4.82 3.53
CA LYS A 225 16.26 -5.03 2.36
C LYS A 225 17.33 -6.05 2.67
N PHE A 226 17.52 -7.01 1.75
CA PHE A 226 18.56 -8.04 1.82
C PHE A 226 18.50 -8.94 3.06
N PHE A 227 17.39 -8.90 3.79
CA PHE A 227 17.23 -9.81 4.91
C PHE A 227 17.08 -11.25 4.43
N MET A 228 17.93 -12.13 4.96
CA MET A 228 17.88 -13.57 4.78
C MET A 228 18.22 -14.26 6.10
N GLU A 229 17.52 -15.36 6.42
CA GLU A 229 17.97 -16.22 7.51
C GLU A 229 19.30 -16.88 7.14
N GLU A 230 20.20 -17.06 8.12
CA GLU A 230 21.53 -17.66 7.92
C GLU A 230 21.46 -19.01 7.19
N SER A 231 20.46 -19.83 7.52
CA SER A 231 20.22 -21.12 6.84
C SER A 231 19.79 -21.00 5.36
N SER A 232 19.49 -19.79 4.87
CA SER A 232 19.06 -19.53 3.49
C SER A 232 20.14 -18.80 2.67
N ARG A 233 21.26 -18.44 3.27
CA ARG A 233 22.38 -17.73 2.61
C ARG A 233 23.16 -18.60 1.65
N THR A 234 23.19 -19.91 1.86
CA THR A 234 23.91 -20.86 0.98
C THR A 234 23.27 -21.01 -0.42
N ASP A 235 22.05 -20.53 -0.60
CA ASP A 235 21.34 -20.63 -1.87
C ASP A 235 21.53 -19.31 -2.67
N SER A 236 22.51 -19.31 -3.57
CA SER A 236 22.98 -18.17 -4.36
C SER A 236 21.91 -17.45 -5.20
N LYS A 237 20.75 -18.06 -5.38
CA LYS A 237 19.61 -17.48 -6.11
C LYS A 237 18.76 -16.52 -5.28
N ASN A 238 19.09 -16.32 -3.99
CA ASN A 238 18.34 -15.49 -3.07
C ASN A 238 19.00 -14.11 -2.90
N SER A 239 18.24 -13.05 -3.09
CA SER A 239 18.75 -11.68 -2.86
C SER A 239 18.19 -11.00 -1.61
N GLY A 240 17.23 -11.63 -0.90
CA GLY A 240 16.56 -10.97 0.23
C GLY A 240 15.75 -9.72 -0.13
N LEU A 241 15.52 -9.48 -1.43
CA LEU A 241 14.82 -8.28 -1.93
C LEU A 241 13.34 -8.52 -2.23
N GLY A 242 12.93 -9.77 -2.48
CA GLY A 242 11.58 -10.07 -2.98
C GLY A 242 10.46 -9.61 -2.05
N LEU A 243 10.56 -9.88 -0.75
CA LEU A 243 9.56 -9.47 0.23
C LEU A 243 9.59 -7.96 0.49
N TYR A 244 10.75 -7.33 0.49
CA TYR A 244 10.88 -5.87 0.58
C TYR A 244 10.19 -5.17 -0.59
N VAL A 245 10.44 -5.60 -1.82
CA VAL A 245 9.80 -5.07 -3.04
C VAL A 245 8.29 -5.27 -2.98
N ALA A 246 7.83 -6.48 -2.64
CA ALA A 246 6.41 -6.79 -2.51
C ALA A 246 5.71 -5.86 -1.48
N GLN A 247 6.32 -5.64 -0.31
CA GLN A 247 5.79 -4.76 0.72
C GLN A 247 5.71 -3.30 0.26
N ASN A 248 6.73 -2.79 -0.44
CA ASN A 248 6.72 -1.43 -0.96
C ASN A 248 5.64 -1.23 -2.03
N ILE A 249 5.49 -2.19 -2.93
CA ILE A 249 4.41 -2.18 -3.93
C ILE A 249 3.05 -2.17 -3.23
N ALA A 250 2.81 -3.05 -2.26
CA ALA A 250 1.55 -3.10 -1.53
C ALA A 250 1.25 -1.76 -0.85
N ARG A 251 2.24 -1.14 -0.19
CA ARG A 251 2.11 0.18 0.45
C ARG A 251 1.78 1.30 -0.54
N ARG A 252 2.42 1.33 -1.71
CA ARG A 252 2.11 2.31 -2.78
C ARG A 252 0.67 2.18 -3.29
N HIS A 253 0.09 0.98 -3.19
CA HIS A 253 -1.30 0.71 -3.50
C HIS A 253 -2.26 0.91 -2.31
N GLY A 254 -1.79 1.54 -1.22
CA GLY A 254 -2.60 1.79 -0.01
C GLY A 254 -2.88 0.54 0.82
N GLY A 255 -2.17 -0.54 0.54
CA GLY A 255 -2.26 -1.82 1.22
C GLY A 255 -1.08 -2.14 2.12
N GLU A 256 -1.00 -3.37 2.57
CA GLU A 256 0.11 -3.87 3.38
C GLU A 256 0.27 -5.39 3.23
N ILE A 257 1.46 -5.91 3.54
CA ILE A 257 1.69 -7.36 3.66
C ILE A 257 1.97 -7.68 5.13
N LYS A 258 1.29 -8.67 5.66
CA LYS A 258 1.52 -9.22 7.00
C LYS A 258 1.97 -10.67 6.91
N VAL A 259 2.79 -11.09 7.87
CA VAL A 259 3.25 -12.47 7.98
C VAL A 259 2.88 -13.06 9.33
N LYS A 260 2.41 -14.30 9.32
CA LYS A 260 2.29 -15.17 10.50
C LYS A 260 3.07 -16.44 10.19
N SER A 261 4.06 -16.76 11.02
CA SER A 261 4.89 -17.93 10.80
C SER A 261 5.34 -18.55 12.10
N ARG A 262 5.65 -19.84 12.04
CA ARG A 262 6.27 -20.58 13.11
C ARG A 262 7.29 -21.57 12.52
N LYS A 263 8.52 -21.54 13.02
CA LYS A 263 9.60 -22.44 12.60
C LYS A 263 9.13 -23.90 12.64
N GLY A 264 9.37 -24.63 11.54
CA GLY A 264 8.94 -26.00 11.34
C GLY A 264 7.43 -26.23 11.09
N LYS A 265 6.63 -25.15 10.96
CA LYS A 265 5.17 -25.24 10.74
C LYS A 265 4.67 -24.47 9.52
N GLY A 266 5.59 -23.82 8.80
CA GLY A 266 5.28 -22.99 7.64
C GLY A 266 4.96 -21.55 7.94
N SER A 267 4.56 -20.83 6.89
CA SER A 267 4.26 -19.41 6.92
C SER A 267 2.91 -19.10 6.26
N CYS A 268 2.35 -17.97 6.61
CA CYS A 268 1.17 -17.39 5.97
C CYS A 268 1.42 -15.91 5.73
N PHE A 269 1.59 -15.54 4.48
CA PHE A 269 1.68 -14.15 4.04
C PHE A 269 0.30 -13.68 3.59
N SER A 270 -0.13 -12.51 4.09
CA SER A 270 -1.43 -11.92 3.77
C SER A 270 -1.21 -10.55 3.17
N VAL A 271 -1.57 -10.36 1.91
CA VAL A 271 -1.55 -9.06 1.24
C VAL A 271 -2.97 -8.48 1.24
N SER A 272 -3.11 -7.25 1.72
CA SER A 272 -4.35 -6.49 1.71
C SER A 272 -4.23 -5.32 0.75
N ILE A 273 -5.20 -5.17 -0.16
CA ILE A 273 -5.27 -4.07 -1.14
C ILE A 273 -6.66 -3.41 -1.01
N PRO A 274 -6.75 -2.06 -0.99
CA PRO A 274 -8.03 -1.38 -0.95
C PRO A 274 -8.90 -1.73 -2.16
N GLU A 275 -10.16 -2.09 -1.89
CA GLU A 275 -11.15 -2.26 -2.93
C GLU A 275 -11.71 -0.90 -3.37
N LEU A 276 -11.98 -0.76 -4.65
CA LEU A 276 -12.82 0.33 -5.13
C LEU A 276 -14.24 0.15 -4.58
N PRO A 277 -14.90 1.23 -4.17
CA PRO A 277 -16.30 1.16 -3.79
C PRO A 277 -17.10 0.55 -4.93
N ASP A 278 -17.89 -0.46 -4.63
CA ASP A 278 -18.76 -1.10 -5.62
C ASP A 278 -19.78 -0.06 -6.11
N GLU A 279 -19.61 0.44 -7.34
CA GLU A 279 -20.51 1.43 -7.94
C GLU A 279 -21.93 0.88 -8.02
N THR A 280 -22.06 -0.43 -8.18
CA THR A 280 -23.35 -1.13 -8.20
C THR A 280 -24.06 -1.05 -6.85
N THR A 281 -23.34 -1.08 -5.74
CA THR A 281 -23.92 -0.99 -4.39
C THR A 281 -24.53 0.38 -4.13
N LYS A 282 -23.93 1.46 -4.64
CA LYS A 282 -24.45 2.82 -4.51
C LYS A 282 -25.68 3.00 -5.41
N THR A 283 -25.60 2.53 -6.65
CA THR A 283 -26.70 2.60 -7.62
C THR A 283 -27.85 1.71 -7.19
N GLN A 284 -27.61 0.47 -6.75
CA GLN A 284 -28.66 -0.42 -6.23
C GLN A 284 -29.33 0.14 -4.97
N LYS A 285 -28.54 0.75 -4.06
CA LYS A 285 -29.08 1.38 -2.85
C LYS A 285 -29.94 2.60 -3.19
N PHE A 286 -29.60 3.35 -4.23
CA PHE A 286 -30.41 4.43 -4.75
C PHE A 286 -31.64 3.87 -5.50
N GLU A 287 -31.45 2.85 -6.32
CA GLU A 287 -32.55 2.20 -7.07
C GLU A 287 -33.56 1.48 -6.17
N SER A 288 -33.13 0.92 -5.05
CA SER A 288 -34.04 0.27 -4.07
C SER A 288 -34.80 1.24 -3.18
N MET A 289 -34.47 2.55 -3.22
CA MET A 289 -35.21 3.55 -2.46
C MET A 289 -36.65 3.76 -3.05
N PRO A 290 -37.64 4.01 -2.19
CA PRO A 290 -38.97 4.36 -2.62
C PRO A 290 -38.98 5.56 -3.58
N LYS A 291 -39.80 5.57 -4.61
CA LYS A 291 -39.83 6.63 -5.64
C LYS A 291 -39.95 8.04 -5.05
N HIS A 292 -40.78 8.23 -4.04
CA HIS A 292 -40.91 9.52 -3.35
C HIS A 292 -39.60 9.99 -2.67
N LEU A 293 -38.83 9.07 -2.09
CA LEU A 293 -37.54 9.40 -1.44
C LEU A 293 -36.45 9.75 -2.47
N LYS A 294 -36.47 9.11 -3.65
CA LYS A 294 -35.58 9.47 -4.77
C LYS A 294 -35.84 10.88 -5.26
N ILE A 295 -37.13 11.22 -5.44
CA ILE A 295 -37.54 12.54 -5.88
C ILE A 295 -37.13 13.61 -4.86
N VAL A 296 -37.36 13.37 -3.57
CA VAL A 296 -36.92 14.28 -2.49
C VAL A 296 -35.44 14.48 -2.49
N LEU A 297 -34.62 13.39 -2.64
CA LEU A 297 -33.17 13.47 -2.70
C LEU A 297 -32.68 14.20 -3.95
N MET A 298 -33.29 13.97 -5.11
CA MET A 298 -32.94 14.69 -6.35
C MET A 298 -33.25 16.18 -6.23
N ILE A 299 -34.43 16.53 -5.70
CA ILE A 299 -34.83 17.91 -5.45
C ILE A 299 -33.87 18.55 -4.45
N ALA A 300 -33.61 17.90 -3.32
CA ALA A 300 -32.64 18.39 -2.31
C ALA A 300 -31.26 18.62 -2.90
N PHE A 301 -30.77 17.70 -3.72
CA PHE A 301 -29.42 17.81 -4.29
C PHE A 301 -29.33 18.90 -5.37
N CYS A 302 -30.30 18.98 -6.27
CA CYS A 302 -30.31 20.00 -7.32
C CYS A 302 -30.52 21.42 -6.81
N TRP A 303 -31.23 21.60 -5.68
CA TRP A 303 -31.60 22.91 -5.15
C TRP A 303 -30.71 23.36 -3.98
N PHE A 304 -30.27 22.45 -3.12
CA PHE A 304 -29.42 22.78 -1.97
C PHE A 304 -27.97 23.04 -2.35
N LEU A 305 -27.42 22.36 -3.36
CA LEU A 305 -26.02 22.47 -3.72
C LEU A 305 -25.65 23.89 -4.21
N PRO A 306 -26.38 24.52 -5.15
CA PRO A 306 -26.09 25.89 -5.57
C PRO A 306 -26.23 26.91 -4.43
N TRP A 307 -27.17 26.71 -3.50
CA TRP A 307 -27.37 27.55 -2.35
C TRP A 307 -26.23 27.40 -1.32
N PHE A 308 -25.80 26.17 -1.02
CA PHE A 308 -24.67 25.89 -0.16
C PHE A 308 -23.36 26.48 -0.69
N LEU A 309 -23.10 26.39 -1.98
CA LEU A 309 -21.94 27.00 -2.63
C LEU A 309 -21.97 28.52 -2.57
N ARG A 310 -23.15 29.14 -2.66
CA ARG A 310 -23.32 30.60 -2.52
C ARG A 310 -23.10 31.09 -1.09
N ILE A 311 -23.61 30.37 -0.09
CA ILE A 311 -23.33 30.66 1.32
C ILE A 311 -21.83 30.52 1.62
N ARG A 312 -21.20 29.47 1.18
CA ARG A 312 -19.75 29.30 1.33
C ARG A 312 -18.98 30.46 0.72
N ARG A 313 -19.35 30.87 -0.47
CA ARG A 313 -18.74 32.03 -1.16
C ARG A 313 -18.99 33.34 -0.45
N PHE A 314 -20.12 33.51 0.22
CA PHE A 314 -20.39 34.67 1.09
C PHE A 314 -19.44 34.72 2.30
N PHE A 315 -19.26 33.59 2.98
CA PHE A 315 -18.31 33.52 4.09
C PHE A 315 -16.86 33.76 3.67
N GLU A 316 -16.49 33.34 2.47
CA GLU A 316 -15.15 33.56 1.91
C GLU A 316 -14.92 35.02 1.47
N THR A 317 -15.94 35.68 0.90
CA THR A 317 -15.77 37.00 0.27
C THR A 317 -16.35 38.17 1.06
N ARG A 318 -17.21 37.91 2.06
CA ARG A 318 -17.97 38.87 2.87
C ARG A 318 -18.73 39.95 2.06
N ARG A 319 -19.06 39.68 0.82
CA ARG A 319 -19.84 40.63 -0.03
C ARG A 319 -21.33 40.47 0.21
N THR A 320 -21.98 41.54 0.73
CA THR A 320 -23.42 41.55 1.03
C THR A 320 -24.34 41.25 -0.15
N GLY A 321 -23.90 41.57 -1.38
CA GLY A 321 -24.62 41.22 -2.60
C GLY A 321 -24.79 39.69 -2.84
N THR A 322 -23.87 38.88 -2.39
CA THR A 322 -23.98 37.38 -2.50
C THR A 322 -25.02 36.82 -1.54
N LEU A 323 -25.27 37.48 -0.43
CA LEU A 323 -26.29 37.11 0.55
C LEU A 323 -27.70 37.46 0.03
N ALA A 324 -27.86 38.65 -0.57
CA ALA A 324 -29.12 39.10 -1.17
C ALA A 324 -29.55 38.14 -2.32
N VAL A 325 -28.64 37.77 -3.20
CA VAL A 325 -28.90 36.80 -4.27
C VAL A 325 -29.20 35.42 -3.71
N GLY A 326 -28.58 35.00 -2.59
CA GLY A 326 -28.88 33.75 -1.90
C GLY A 326 -30.30 33.72 -1.35
N LEU A 327 -30.74 34.80 -0.68
CA LEU A 327 -32.07 34.94 -0.12
C LEU A 327 -33.17 35.01 -1.23
N LEU A 328 -32.91 35.74 -2.34
CA LEU A 328 -33.79 35.81 -3.49
C LEU A 328 -33.97 34.45 -4.16
N SER A 329 -32.89 33.65 -4.21
CA SER A 329 -32.96 32.29 -4.77
C SER A 329 -33.80 31.33 -3.90
N ILE A 330 -33.87 31.54 -2.57
CA ILE A 330 -34.76 30.77 -1.68
C ILE A 330 -36.19 31.14 -1.92
N ALA A 331 -36.53 32.43 -2.04
CA ALA A 331 -37.88 32.90 -2.30
C ALA A 331 -38.41 32.37 -3.66
N LEU A 332 -37.55 32.43 -4.69
CA LEU A 332 -37.89 31.89 -6.02
C LEU A 332 -38.08 30.37 -5.97
N TRP A 333 -37.32 29.67 -5.15
CA TRP A 333 -37.40 28.24 -4.95
C TRP A 333 -38.75 27.84 -4.32
N VAL A 334 -39.13 28.50 -3.23
CA VAL A 334 -40.43 28.23 -2.59
C VAL A 334 -41.58 28.46 -3.57
N PHE A 335 -41.50 29.51 -4.39
CA PHE A 335 -42.47 29.81 -5.39
C PHE A 335 -42.57 28.71 -6.49
N MET A 336 -41.42 28.28 -7.05
CA MET A 336 -41.38 27.22 -8.05
C MET A 336 -41.87 25.89 -7.50
N PHE A 337 -41.52 25.56 -6.25
CA PHE A 337 -42.00 24.35 -5.57
C PHE A 337 -43.52 24.34 -5.39
N LEU A 338 -44.14 25.47 -5.07
CA LEU A 338 -45.58 25.62 -5.00
C LEU A 338 -46.24 25.47 -6.38
N VAL A 339 -45.61 26.02 -7.42
CA VAL A 339 -46.11 25.87 -8.80
C VAL A 339 -46.02 24.41 -9.25
N ASP A 340 -44.97 23.69 -8.94
CA ASP A 340 -44.81 22.26 -9.29
C ASP A 340 -45.86 21.39 -8.56
N ILE A 341 -46.09 21.61 -7.26
CA ILE A 341 -47.13 20.91 -6.51
C ILE A 341 -48.51 21.20 -7.11
N MET A 342 -48.82 22.46 -7.46
CA MET A 342 -50.08 22.83 -8.07
C MET A 342 -50.22 22.21 -9.47
N SER A 343 -49.17 22.16 -10.27
CA SER A 343 -49.19 21.55 -11.61
C SER A 343 -49.41 20.04 -11.53
N GLU A 344 -48.80 19.35 -10.57
CA GLU A 344 -48.95 17.92 -10.36
C GLU A 344 -50.35 17.56 -9.84
N ALA A 345 -50.90 18.40 -8.94
CA ALA A 345 -52.24 18.26 -8.45
C ALA A 345 -53.29 18.52 -9.57
N LEU A 346 -53.02 19.46 -10.49
CA LEU A 346 -53.86 19.69 -11.66
C LEU A 346 -53.80 18.54 -12.67
N TYR A 347 -52.57 18.04 -12.93
CA TYR A 347 -52.33 16.92 -13.84
C TYR A 347 -53.03 15.64 -13.36
N ASN A 348 -52.92 15.31 -12.06
CA ASN A 348 -53.63 14.17 -11.47
C ASN A 348 -55.13 14.33 -11.51
N LYS A 349 -55.68 15.55 -11.37
CA LYS A 349 -57.13 15.79 -11.55
C LYS A 349 -57.58 15.61 -12.99
N ILE A 350 -56.73 15.98 -13.95
CA ILE A 350 -57.05 15.81 -15.39
C ILE A 350 -57.02 14.33 -15.77
N VAL A 351 -56.05 13.56 -15.28
CA VAL A 351 -55.95 12.12 -15.54
C VAL A 351 -57.09 11.34 -14.92
N ILE A 352 -57.52 11.67 -13.69
CA ILE A 352 -58.66 11.03 -13.01
C ILE A 352 -60.01 11.43 -13.66
N ALA A 353 -60.09 12.56 -14.36
CA ALA A 353 -61.26 12.99 -15.05
C ALA A 353 -61.44 12.43 -16.51
N MET A 354 -60.40 11.76 -17.00
CA MET A 354 -60.30 11.12 -18.32
C MET A 354 -60.51 9.60 -18.27
N ASP A 355 -60.53 8.99 -17.09
CA ASP A 355 -60.96 7.61 -16.81
C ASP A 355 -62.39 7.59 -16.31
#